data_6706748dabe77f5f70100aaaa576fb6c
#
_entry.id   6706748dabe77f5f70100aaaa576fb6c
#
_cell.length_a   1.000
_cell.length_b   1.000
_cell.length_c   1.000
_cell.angle_alpha   90.00
_cell.angle_beta   90.00
_cell.angle_gamma   90.00
#
_symmetry.space_group_name_H-M   'P 1'
#
loop_
_entity.id
_entity.type
_entity.pdbx_description
1 polymer ?
#
loop_
_entity_poly.entity_id
_entity_poly.type
_entity_poly.pdbx_seq_one_letter_code
_entity_poly.pdbx_strand_id
1 'polypeptide(L)'
;MTMLPSKARVLHRLLQFRSTCFGSPSCGKAASSRLVLGIETSCDETGAAVLDETGEILGESLHSQKVVHLRTGGVIPMVAQQLHRENIERVVQEALERSNVDPSQLSAVATTVKPGLALSLGIGLKFSQKFVRQHNKPFIPIHHMEAHALTVRMLQPVAFPFLVLLVSGGHSLLAVARGVDDFLLLGRTLDEAPGDTLDKVARRLSLIKHPQCSTLSGGQAIELLAKDGDRTRFRFTTPMGQTYDCCFSFAGLRNQVTMAIMKKEAEEGIEQGTLLSCVNDIAAATQHTVATHLAKRTHRAILFCKANGLLPSSSPTLVLSGGVASNQYIRKALSIITEATGLQLLCPPAKFCTDNGVMIAWNGVERLREGKGILPPSVDVCYEPKAPLGVDMTAEVKAAAIRLQSIRMKIPN
;
A
#
# COMPACT_ATOMS: atom_id res chain seq x y z
N MET A 1 16.26 3.73 54.78
CA MET A 1 14.90 3.42 55.28
C MET A 1 13.97 4.49 54.74
N THR A 2 13.42 4.28 53.53
CA THR A 2 12.26 5.01 53.03
C THR A 2 11.69 4.21 51.85
N MET A 3 10.44 3.80 52.03
CA MET A 3 9.71 2.82 51.21
C MET A 3 9.28 3.38 49.87
N LEU A 4 9.36 2.56 48.85
CA LEU A 4 8.66 2.68 47.57
C LEU A 4 7.15 2.35 47.74
N PRO A 5 6.20 3.08 47.14
CA PRO A 5 4.81 2.64 47.06
C PRO A 5 4.57 1.85 45.75
N SER A 6 3.84 0.76 45.97
CA SER A 6 3.48 -0.30 45.03
C SER A 6 2.60 0.12 43.87
N LYS A 7 2.89 -0.49 42.70
CA LYS A 7 2.02 -0.55 41.53
C LYS A 7 0.80 -1.45 41.77
N ALA A 8 -0.26 -0.93 42.32
CA ALA A 8 -1.55 -1.64 42.44
C ALA A 8 -2.71 -0.68 42.68
N ARG A 9 -3.07 0.18 41.72
CA ARG A 9 -4.35 0.94 41.78
C ARG A 9 -4.74 1.57 40.43
N VAL A 10 -4.78 0.81 39.35
CA VAL A 10 -5.38 1.28 38.06
C VAL A 10 -6.38 0.27 37.47
N LEU A 11 -6.64 -0.86 38.10
CA LEU A 11 -7.52 -1.91 37.54
C LEU A 11 -8.92 -2.00 38.19
N HIS A 12 -9.45 -0.96 38.84
CA HIS A 12 -10.72 -1.08 39.56
C HIS A 12 -11.77 0.00 39.26
N ARG A 13 -11.85 0.51 38.02
CA ARG A 13 -12.88 1.49 37.60
C ARG A 13 -13.65 1.18 36.33
N LEU A 14 -13.70 -0.08 35.89
CA LEU A 14 -14.45 -0.49 34.68
C LEU A 14 -15.56 -1.54 34.95
N LEU A 15 -15.99 -1.73 36.18
CA LEU A 15 -17.05 -2.68 36.48
C LEU A 15 -18.04 -2.09 37.51
N GLN A 16 -18.76 -1.02 37.16
CA GLN A 16 -20.02 -0.68 37.85
C GLN A 16 -20.81 0.32 37.01
N PHE A 17 -21.57 -0.17 36.05
CA PHE A 17 -22.83 0.40 35.57
C PHE A 17 -23.65 -0.71 34.89
N ARG A 18 -24.28 -1.52 35.73
CA ARG A 18 -25.46 -2.31 35.38
C ARG A 18 -26.48 -2.06 36.48
N SER A 19 -27.53 -1.32 36.15
CA SER A 19 -28.86 -1.71 36.57
C SER A 19 -29.95 -0.72 36.10
N THR A 20 -30.92 -1.30 35.45
CA THR A 20 -32.35 -0.99 35.37
C THR A 20 -32.81 0.21 34.54
N CYS A 21 -33.28 -0.09 33.31
CA CYS A 21 -34.55 0.40 32.85
C CYS A 21 -35.24 -0.69 32.02
N PHE A 22 -36.28 -1.28 32.57
CA PHE A 22 -37.26 -2.10 31.85
C PHE A 22 -38.05 -1.15 30.94
N GLY A 23 -37.73 -1.14 29.64
CA GLY A 23 -38.52 -0.54 28.56
C GLY A 23 -38.84 -1.65 27.58
N SER A 24 -40.11 -1.83 27.26
CA SER A 24 -40.66 -2.81 26.33
C SER A 24 -39.89 -2.83 25.00
N PRO A 25 -39.64 -3.99 24.37
CA PRO A 25 -39.02 -4.06 23.07
C PRO A 25 -39.99 -3.53 22.02
N SER A 26 -39.81 -2.29 21.59
CA SER A 26 -40.29 -1.87 20.26
C SER A 26 -39.50 -2.71 19.26
N CYS A 27 -40.21 -3.57 18.51
CA CYS A 27 -39.71 -4.30 17.37
C CYS A 27 -39.34 -3.31 16.26
N GLY A 28 -38.24 -2.56 16.46
CA GLY A 28 -37.55 -1.87 15.40
C GLY A 28 -36.84 -2.92 14.58
N LYS A 29 -37.19 -3.06 13.28
CA LYS A 29 -36.42 -3.79 12.30
C LYS A 29 -34.95 -3.36 12.49
N ALA A 30 -34.10 -4.25 12.97
CA ALA A 30 -32.67 -4.05 12.94
C ALA A 30 -32.33 -3.65 11.50
N ALA A 31 -31.82 -2.45 11.30
CA ALA A 31 -31.35 -2.02 10.01
C ALA A 31 -30.29 -3.06 9.60
N SER A 32 -30.56 -3.80 8.52
CA SER A 32 -29.64 -4.85 8.07
C SER A 32 -28.31 -4.14 7.76
N SER A 33 -27.28 -4.49 8.48
CA SER A 33 -25.93 -3.98 8.26
C SER A 33 -25.57 -4.17 6.79
N ARG A 34 -25.05 -3.12 6.13
CA ARG A 34 -24.64 -3.22 4.72
C ARG A 34 -23.36 -4.02 4.63
N LEU A 35 -23.41 -5.14 3.91
CA LEU A 35 -22.30 -6.07 3.76
C LEU A 35 -21.71 -5.97 2.35
N VAL A 36 -20.40 -5.84 2.24
CA VAL A 36 -19.70 -5.74 0.94
C VAL A 36 -18.67 -6.86 0.84
N LEU A 37 -18.74 -7.64 -0.25
CA LEU A 37 -17.70 -8.57 -0.67
C LEU A 37 -16.70 -7.84 -1.55
N GLY A 38 -15.42 -7.81 -1.16
CA GLY A 38 -14.31 -7.28 -1.96
C GLY A 38 -13.50 -8.40 -2.59
N ILE A 39 -13.12 -8.24 -3.87
CA ILE A 39 -12.32 -9.20 -4.64
C ILE A 39 -11.13 -8.50 -5.28
N GLU A 40 -9.91 -8.99 -5.01
CA GLU A 40 -8.64 -8.48 -5.52
C GLU A 40 -7.92 -9.53 -6.35
N THR A 41 -7.53 -9.18 -7.58
CA THR A 41 -6.72 -10.02 -8.47
C THR A 41 -5.82 -9.21 -9.39
N SER A 42 -5.43 -7.99 -9.03
CA SER A 42 -4.74 -7.08 -9.98
C SER A 42 -3.31 -7.48 -10.33
N CYS A 43 -2.64 -8.27 -9.51
CA CYS A 43 -1.24 -8.67 -9.71
C CYS A 43 -0.98 -10.15 -9.44
N ASP A 44 -0.51 -10.50 -8.25
CA ASP A 44 -0.11 -11.86 -7.86
C ASP A 44 -0.74 -12.34 -6.54
N GLU A 45 -1.66 -11.56 -5.96
CA GLU A 45 -2.53 -11.97 -4.87
C GLU A 45 -3.97 -12.20 -5.35
N THR A 46 -4.55 -13.33 -4.95
CA THR A 46 -6.01 -13.57 -5.06
C THR A 46 -6.60 -13.36 -3.68
N GLY A 47 -7.30 -12.25 -3.46
CA GLY A 47 -7.87 -11.89 -2.17
C GLY A 47 -9.38 -11.72 -2.21
N ALA A 48 -10.06 -12.15 -1.15
CA ALA A 48 -11.47 -11.83 -0.92
C ALA A 48 -11.72 -11.51 0.54
N ALA A 49 -12.65 -10.59 0.81
CA ALA A 49 -13.08 -10.27 2.16
C ALA A 49 -14.52 -9.77 2.19
N VAL A 50 -15.22 -10.05 3.29
CA VAL A 50 -16.54 -9.51 3.59
C VAL A 50 -16.41 -8.54 4.75
N LEU A 51 -16.82 -7.29 4.51
CA LEU A 51 -16.86 -6.23 5.51
C LEU A 51 -18.29 -5.75 5.72
N ASP A 52 -18.56 -5.31 6.94
CA ASP A 52 -19.75 -4.54 7.23
C ASP A 52 -19.54 -3.03 6.98
N GLU A 53 -20.59 -2.25 7.11
CA GLU A 53 -20.51 -0.80 6.92
C GLU A 53 -19.66 -0.07 7.96
N THR A 54 -19.30 -0.69 9.09
CA THR A 54 -18.42 -0.09 10.12
C THR A 54 -16.94 -0.29 9.81
N GLY A 55 -16.62 -1.21 8.90
CA GLY A 55 -15.26 -1.65 8.58
C GLY A 55 -14.83 -2.88 9.37
N GLU A 56 -15.75 -3.55 10.07
CA GLU A 56 -15.48 -4.83 10.70
C GLU A 56 -15.26 -5.89 9.62
N ILE A 57 -14.15 -6.61 9.74
CA ILE A 57 -13.79 -7.72 8.83
C ILE A 57 -14.48 -8.98 9.33
N LEU A 58 -15.58 -9.37 8.68
CA LEU A 58 -16.35 -10.55 9.05
C LEU A 58 -15.69 -11.84 8.56
N GLY A 59 -15.05 -11.81 7.41
CA GLY A 59 -14.30 -12.93 6.87
C GLY A 59 -13.32 -12.48 5.80
N GLU A 60 -12.14 -13.08 5.76
CA GLU A 60 -11.11 -12.80 4.75
C GLU A 60 -10.41 -14.09 4.32
N SER A 61 -10.01 -14.15 3.06
CA SER A 61 -9.14 -15.20 2.52
C SER A 61 -8.18 -14.60 1.50
N LEU A 62 -6.95 -15.12 1.50
CA LEU A 62 -5.87 -14.66 0.62
C LEU A 62 -5.06 -15.87 0.14
N HIS A 63 -4.84 -15.93 -1.17
CA HIS A 63 -3.87 -16.82 -1.79
C HIS A 63 -2.78 -16.01 -2.46
N SER A 64 -1.55 -16.07 -1.93
CA SER A 64 -0.38 -15.37 -2.47
C SER A 64 0.42 -16.27 -3.39
N GLN A 65 0.79 -15.76 -4.55
CA GLN A 65 1.64 -16.42 -5.54
C GLN A 65 3.13 -16.13 -5.32
N LYS A 66 3.47 -15.42 -4.24
CA LYS A 66 4.83 -14.93 -3.94
C LYS A 66 5.90 -16.01 -4.06
N VAL A 67 5.65 -17.21 -3.53
CA VAL A 67 6.62 -18.31 -3.56
C VAL A 67 6.95 -18.74 -4.99
N VAL A 68 5.94 -18.77 -5.86
CA VAL A 68 6.12 -19.13 -7.28
C VAL A 68 6.95 -18.05 -7.97
N HIS A 69 6.57 -16.78 -7.81
CA HIS A 69 7.22 -15.67 -8.49
C HIS A 69 8.64 -15.35 -7.97
N LEU A 70 8.95 -15.67 -6.71
CA LEU A 70 10.32 -15.64 -6.21
C LEU A 70 11.23 -16.63 -6.95
N ARG A 71 10.72 -17.84 -7.25
CA ARG A 71 11.48 -18.86 -7.99
C ARG A 71 11.71 -18.51 -9.46
N THR A 72 10.75 -17.82 -10.07
CA THR A 72 10.84 -17.38 -11.48
C THR A 72 11.55 -16.04 -11.66
N GLY A 73 11.94 -15.40 -10.57
CA GLY A 73 12.64 -14.10 -10.60
C GLY A 73 11.74 -12.91 -10.94
N GLY A 74 10.42 -13.03 -10.77
CA GLY A 74 9.42 -11.98 -10.98
C GLY A 74 8.09 -12.57 -11.45
N VAL A 75 7.08 -11.69 -11.56
CA VAL A 75 5.75 -12.09 -11.96
C VAL A 75 5.70 -12.42 -13.46
N ILE A 76 5.25 -13.64 -13.79
CA ILE A 76 4.98 -14.06 -15.17
C ILE A 76 3.46 -13.98 -15.38
N PRO A 77 2.95 -13.07 -16.26
CA PRO A 77 1.52 -12.80 -16.38
C PRO A 77 0.64 -14.02 -16.67
N MET A 78 1.11 -14.95 -17.50
CA MET A 78 0.39 -16.18 -17.81
C MET A 78 0.28 -17.14 -16.62
N VAL A 79 1.35 -17.21 -15.81
CA VAL A 79 1.37 -18.02 -14.59
C VAL A 79 0.45 -17.39 -13.55
N ALA A 80 0.52 -16.07 -13.37
CA ALA A 80 -0.37 -15.35 -12.46
C ALA A 80 -1.85 -15.56 -12.84
N GLN A 81 -2.19 -15.44 -14.13
CA GLN A 81 -3.54 -15.70 -14.61
C GLN A 81 -4.04 -17.10 -14.24
N GLN A 82 -3.20 -18.11 -14.46
CA GLN A 82 -3.59 -19.51 -14.19
C GLN A 82 -3.82 -19.71 -12.69
N LEU A 83 -2.94 -19.21 -11.85
CA LEU A 83 -3.07 -19.30 -10.39
C LEU A 83 -4.29 -18.55 -9.86
N HIS A 84 -4.65 -17.39 -10.41
CA HIS A 84 -5.91 -16.73 -10.09
C HIS A 84 -7.11 -17.59 -10.46
N ARG A 85 -7.12 -18.16 -11.66
CA ARG A 85 -8.23 -19.01 -12.14
C ARG A 85 -8.44 -20.23 -11.25
N GLU A 86 -7.37 -20.85 -10.78
CA GLU A 86 -7.41 -22.04 -9.92
C GLU A 86 -7.88 -21.73 -8.51
N ASN A 87 -7.65 -20.51 -8.01
CA ASN A 87 -7.84 -20.20 -6.60
C ASN A 87 -9.03 -19.28 -6.30
N ILE A 88 -9.52 -18.50 -7.26
CA ILE A 88 -10.51 -17.44 -6.99
C ILE A 88 -11.80 -17.96 -6.37
N GLU A 89 -12.32 -19.09 -6.87
CA GLU A 89 -13.57 -19.67 -6.37
C GLU A 89 -13.42 -20.10 -4.91
N ARG A 90 -12.34 -20.82 -4.60
CA ARG A 90 -12.01 -21.24 -3.23
C ARG A 90 -11.81 -20.04 -2.30
N VAL A 91 -11.07 -19.02 -2.72
CA VAL A 91 -10.76 -17.85 -1.90
C VAL A 91 -12.03 -17.05 -1.55
N VAL A 92 -12.93 -16.88 -2.52
CA VAL A 92 -14.22 -16.21 -2.28
C VAL A 92 -15.11 -17.04 -1.37
N GLN A 93 -15.20 -18.35 -1.61
CA GLN A 93 -15.98 -19.25 -0.78
C GLN A 93 -15.48 -19.26 0.68
N GLU A 94 -14.17 -19.37 0.91
CA GLU A 94 -13.58 -19.31 2.24
C GLU A 94 -13.88 -17.97 2.96
N ALA A 95 -13.86 -16.84 2.25
CA ALA A 95 -14.20 -15.54 2.84
C ALA A 95 -15.68 -15.47 3.26
N LEU A 96 -16.58 -15.99 2.45
CA LEU A 96 -18.03 -16.10 2.76
C LEU A 96 -18.29 -17.05 3.93
N GLU A 97 -17.66 -18.23 3.94
CA GLU A 97 -17.81 -19.22 5.03
C GLU A 97 -17.31 -18.63 6.37
N ARG A 98 -16.12 -18.00 6.38
CA ARG A 98 -15.56 -17.38 7.58
C ARG A 98 -16.40 -16.21 8.10
N SER A 99 -17.07 -15.49 7.20
CA SER A 99 -17.99 -14.40 7.59
C SER A 99 -19.36 -14.91 8.05
N ASN A 100 -19.69 -16.18 7.81
CA ASN A 100 -21.03 -16.74 8.00
C ASN A 100 -22.12 -15.93 7.28
N VAL A 101 -21.78 -15.38 6.10
CA VAL A 101 -22.66 -14.52 5.28
C VAL A 101 -23.10 -15.31 4.04
N ASP A 102 -24.42 -15.46 3.86
CA ASP A 102 -24.97 -15.98 2.61
C ASP A 102 -24.89 -14.88 1.52
N PRO A 103 -24.55 -15.21 0.25
CA PRO A 103 -24.52 -14.25 -0.84
C PRO A 103 -25.78 -13.40 -1.00
N SER A 104 -26.96 -13.89 -0.60
CA SER A 104 -28.21 -13.12 -0.61
C SER A 104 -28.23 -11.95 0.38
N GLN A 105 -27.40 -11.99 1.41
CA GLN A 105 -27.28 -10.93 2.43
C GLN A 105 -26.34 -9.80 2.01
N LEU A 106 -25.50 -10.01 0.99
CA LEU A 106 -24.59 -8.97 0.50
C LEU A 106 -25.38 -7.78 -0.07
N SER A 107 -24.92 -6.59 0.22
CA SER A 107 -25.44 -5.33 -0.33
C SER A 107 -24.80 -4.99 -1.68
N ALA A 108 -23.53 -5.37 -1.88
CA ALA A 108 -22.79 -5.18 -3.13
C ALA A 108 -21.56 -6.08 -3.20
N VAL A 109 -21.02 -6.21 -4.41
CA VAL A 109 -19.71 -6.84 -4.67
C VAL A 109 -18.78 -5.80 -5.28
N ALA A 110 -17.67 -5.56 -4.65
CA ALA A 110 -16.61 -4.66 -5.11
C ALA A 110 -15.45 -5.47 -5.69
N THR A 111 -14.95 -5.08 -6.87
CA THR A 111 -13.85 -5.81 -7.51
C THR A 111 -12.90 -4.87 -8.18
N THR A 112 -11.61 -5.15 -8.05
CA THR A 112 -10.56 -4.41 -8.74
C THR A 112 -10.67 -4.63 -10.25
N VAL A 113 -10.84 -3.52 -10.98
CA VAL A 113 -10.92 -3.54 -12.45
C VAL A 113 -9.81 -2.72 -13.10
N LYS A 114 -9.07 -1.92 -12.31
CA LYS A 114 -8.00 -1.01 -12.78
C LYS A 114 -7.13 -0.46 -11.65
N PRO A 115 -5.85 -0.05 -11.92
CA PRO A 115 -4.98 -0.68 -12.92
C PRO A 115 -4.50 -2.05 -12.45
N GLY A 116 -3.78 -2.79 -13.33
CA GLY A 116 -3.18 -4.08 -12.98
C GLY A 116 -2.79 -4.91 -14.20
N LEU A 117 -2.36 -6.13 -13.98
CA LEU A 117 -2.08 -7.08 -15.04
C LEU A 117 -3.37 -7.46 -15.76
N ALA A 118 -3.44 -7.21 -17.08
CA ALA A 118 -4.65 -7.42 -17.88
C ALA A 118 -5.27 -8.82 -17.71
N LEU A 119 -4.41 -9.84 -17.74
CA LEU A 119 -4.83 -11.24 -17.61
C LEU A 119 -5.37 -11.57 -16.21
N SER A 120 -4.77 -10.99 -15.19
CA SER A 120 -5.16 -11.16 -13.79
C SER A 120 -6.46 -10.43 -13.48
N LEU A 121 -6.58 -9.15 -13.85
CA LEU A 121 -7.83 -8.37 -13.73
C LEU A 121 -9.01 -9.07 -14.42
N GLY A 122 -8.75 -9.65 -15.61
CA GLY A 122 -9.78 -10.37 -16.37
C GLY A 122 -10.37 -11.56 -15.63
N ILE A 123 -9.60 -12.25 -14.77
CA ILE A 123 -10.10 -13.37 -13.96
C ILE A 123 -11.05 -12.86 -12.88
N GLY A 124 -10.63 -11.85 -12.09
CA GLY A 124 -11.45 -11.26 -11.04
C GLY A 124 -12.75 -10.69 -11.57
N LEU A 125 -12.67 -9.89 -12.63
CA LEU A 125 -13.83 -9.28 -13.25
C LEU A 125 -14.83 -10.32 -13.80
N LYS A 126 -14.35 -11.33 -14.54
CA LYS A 126 -15.21 -12.38 -15.10
C LYS A 126 -15.91 -13.18 -13.99
N PHE A 127 -15.19 -13.52 -12.93
CA PHE A 127 -15.77 -14.20 -11.78
C PHE A 127 -16.85 -13.33 -11.12
N SER A 128 -16.54 -12.08 -10.83
CA SER A 128 -17.43 -11.15 -10.14
C SER A 128 -18.71 -10.85 -10.96
N GLN A 129 -18.59 -10.66 -12.28
CA GLN A 129 -19.75 -10.47 -13.15
C GLN A 129 -20.67 -11.69 -13.15
N LYS A 130 -20.12 -12.91 -13.18
CA LYS A 130 -20.92 -14.14 -13.04
C LYS A 130 -21.62 -14.17 -11.68
N PHE A 131 -20.88 -13.89 -10.60
CA PHE A 131 -21.38 -13.92 -9.23
C PHE A 131 -22.51 -12.89 -8.99
N VAL A 132 -22.34 -11.63 -9.41
CA VAL A 132 -23.38 -10.59 -9.22
C VAL A 132 -24.64 -10.87 -10.01
N ARG A 133 -24.54 -11.44 -11.22
CA ARG A 133 -25.71 -11.88 -12.02
C ARG A 133 -26.44 -13.04 -11.34
N GLN A 134 -25.69 -14.04 -10.85
CA GLN A 134 -26.26 -15.21 -10.19
C GLN A 134 -27.03 -14.84 -8.91
N HIS A 135 -26.48 -13.91 -8.13
CA HIS A 135 -27.06 -13.52 -6.82
C HIS A 135 -27.85 -12.20 -6.88
N ASN A 136 -28.00 -11.61 -8.07
CA ASN A 136 -28.70 -10.34 -8.29
C ASN A 136 -28.19 -9.20 -7.37
N LYS A 137 -26.85 -9.01 -7.31
CA LYS A 137 -26.21 -8.02 -6.45
C LYS A 137 -25.63 -6.86 -7.25
N PRO A 138 -25.68 -5.62 -6.72
CA PRO A 138 -24.98 -4.48 -7.30
C PRO A 138 -23.47 -4.76 -7.41
N PHE A 139 -22.86 -4.22 -8.48
CA PHE A 139 -21.44 -4.31 -8.75
C PHE A 139 -20.76 -2.96 -8.56
N ILE A 140 -19.60 -2.93 -7.90
CA ILE A 140 -18.80 -1.71 -7.68
C ILE A 140 -17.42 -1.93 -8.26
N PRO A 141 -17.10 -1.34 -9.43
CA PRO A 141 -15.77 -1.39 -10.02
C PRO A 141 -14.81 -0.53 -9.22
N ILE A 142 -13.71 -1.10 -8.74
CA ILE A 142 -12.74 -0.43 -7.89
C ILE A 142 -11.44 -0.15 -8.64
N HIS A 143 -10.89 1.03 -8.41
CA HIS A 143 -9.54 1.41 -8.79
C HIS A 143 -8.57 0.98 -7.69
N HIS A 144 -7.63 0.09 -7.99
CA HIS A 144 -6.68 -0.51 -7.05
C HIS A 144 -5.93 0.54 -6.18
N MET A 145 -5.46 1.63 -6.80
CA MET A 145 -4.75 2.68 -6.07
C MET A 145 -5.66 3.48 -5.11
N GLU A 146 -6.93 3.66 -5.45
CA GLU A 146 -7.92 4.28 -4.53
C GLU A 146 -8.11 3.38 -3.31
N ALA A 147 -8.22 2.07 -3.49
CA ALA A 147 -8.35 1.13 -2.38
C ALA A 147 -7.17 1.21 -1.41
N HIS A 148 -5.93 1.22 -1.92
CA HIS A 148 -4.74 1.43 -1.09
C HIS A 148 -4.74 2.77 -0.35
N ALA A 149 -5.19 3.84 -1.01
CA ALA A 149 -5.23 5.18 -0.41
C ALA A 149 -6.26 5.29 0.72
N LEU A 150 -7.41 4.62 0.58
CA LEU A 150 -8.54 4.72 1.50
C LEU A 150 -8.51 3.72 2.65
N THR A 151 -7.67 2.69 2.58
CA THR A 151 -7.58 1.65 3.62
C THR A 151 -7.36 2.22 5.03
N VAL A 152 -6.59 3.29 5.16
CA VAL A 152 -6.34 3.95 6.45
C VAL A 152 -7.64 4.43 7.12
N ARG A 153 -8.65 4.83 6.33
CA ARG A 153 -9.94 5.33 6.80
C ARG A 153 -10.83 4.25 7.44
N MET A 154 -10.56 2.98 7.14
CA MET A 154 -11.16 1.85 7.85
C MET A 154 -10.65 1.76 9.30
N LEU A 155 -9.39 2.11 9.52
CA LEU A 155 -8.68 1.89 10.77
C LEU A 155 -8.82 3.07 11.75
N GLN A 156 -8.96 4.28 11.20
CA GLN A 156 -9.07 5.51 11.98
C GLN A 156 -9.71 6.62 11.15
N PRO A 157 -10.38 7.58 11.80
CA PRO A 157 -11.00 8.71 11.09
C PRO A 157 -9.94 9.56 10.40
N VAL A 158 -10.04 9.70 9.06
CA VAL A 158 -9.24 10.63 8.25
C VAL A 158 -10.19 11.39 7.35
N ALA A 159 -10.27 12.71 7.56
CA ALA A 159 -11.13 13.58 6.74
C ALA A 159 -10.45 13.90 5.41
N PHE A 160 -11.25 14.05 4.36
CA PHE A 160 -10.81 14.64 3.10
C PHE A 160 -10.68 16.17 3.22
N PRO A 161 -9.77 16.81 2.49
CA PRO A 161 -8.71 16.20 1.68
C PRO A 161 -7.48 15.80 2.49
N PHE A 162 -6.74 14.79 2.03
CA PHE A 162 -5.44 14.40 2.60
C PHE A 162 -4.45 14.03 1.50
N LEU A 163 -3.15 14.21 1.78
CA LEU A 163 -2.09 13.79 0.87
C LEU A 163 -1.82 12.30 1.04
N VAL A 164 -1.59 11.59 -0.05
CA VAL A 164 -1.24 10.17 -0.03
C VAL A 164 0.02 9.90 -0.85
N LEU A 165 0.94 9.13 -0.27
CA LEU A 165 2.08 8.53 -0.95
C LEU A 165 1.84 7.02 -1.02
N LEU A 166 1.62 6.52 -2.23
CA LEU A 166 1.50 5.08 -2.51
C LEU A 166 2.83 4.57 -3.08
N VAL A 167 3.42 3.59 -2.41
CA VAL A 167 4.70 3.00 -2.80
C VAL A 167 4.67 1.48 -2.70
N SER A 168 4.79 0.81 -3.84
CA SER A 168 4.67 -0.64 -3.95
C SER A 168 5.72 -1.24 -4.88
N GLY A 169 5.56 -2.52 -5.22
CA GLY A 169 6.35 -3.21 -6.24
C GLY A 169 6.12 -2.65 -7.65
N GLY A 170 4.88 -2.27 -7.97
CA GLY A 170 4.50 -1.79 -9.31
C GLY A 170 4.31 -0.28 -9.42
N HIS A 171 4.09 0.42 -8.32
CA HIS A 171 3.68 1.82 -8.33
C HIS A 171 4.44 2.69 -7.33
N SER A 172 4.65 3.94 -7.73
CA SER A 172 5.06 5.02 -6.82
C SER A 172 4.37 6.29 -7.28
N LEU A 173 3.48 6.83 -6.44
CA LEU A 173 2.73 8.03 -6.78
C LEU A 173 2.40 8.88 -5.53
N LEU A 174 2.29 10.18 -5.76
CA LEU A 174 1.81 11.18 -4.82
C LEU A 174 0.50 11.76 -5.35
N ALA A 175 -0.53 11.77 -4.52
CA ALA A 175 -1.82 12.33 -4.88
C ALA A 175 -2.49 13.00 -3.68
N VAL A 176 -3.41 13.93 -3.94
CA VAL A 176 -4.34 14.45 -2.94
C VAL A 176 -5.67 13.69 -3.11
N ALA A 177 -6.12 13.01 -2.08
CA ALA A 177 -7.45 12.42 -2.00
C ALA A 177 -8.43 13.50 -1.52
N ARG A 178 -9.42 13.87 -2.35
CA ARG A 178 -10.47 14.85 -2.05
C ARG A 178 -11.82 14.18 -1.77
N GLY A 179 -11.94 12.92 -2.14
CA GLY A 179 -13.14 12.10 -1.98
C GLY A 179 -12.82 10.63 -2.25
N VAL A 180 -13.81 9.77 -2.21
CA VAL A 180 -13.66 8.33 -2.42
C VAL A 180 -13.25 7.94 -3.85
N ASP A 181 -13.51 8.82 -4.82
CA ASP A 181 -13.20 8.67 -6.25
C ASP A 181 -12.64 9.95 -6.87
N ASP A 182 -12.28 10.94 -6.04
CA ASP A 182 -11.79 12.25 -6.47
C ASP A 182 -10.34 12.44 -5.99
N PHE A 183 -9.39 12.35 -6.93
CA PHE A 183 -7.96 12.42 -6.67
C PHE A 183 -7.26 13.42 -7.59
N LEU A 184 -6.23 14.11 -7.07
CA LEU A 184 -5.31 14.95 -7.84
C LEU A 184 -3.94 14.29 -7.83
N LEU A 185 -3.46 13.82 -8.97
CA LEU A 185 -2.15 13.20 -9.13
C LEU A 185 -1.06 14.28 -9.22
N LEU A 186 -0.18 14.34 -8.22
CA LEU A 186 0.91 15.33 -8.15
C LEU A 186 2.24 14.81 -8.69
N GLY A 187 2.44 13.51 -8.68
CA GLY A 187 3.65 12.86 -9.16
C GLY A 187 3.52 11.35 -9.23
N ARG A 188 4.27 10.75 -10.13
CA ARG A 188 4.30 9.29 -10.35
C ARG A 188 5.70 8.84 -10.72
N THR A 189 5.97 7.54 -10.64
CA THR A 189 7.21 7.00 -11.19
C THR A 189 7.23 7.12 -12.72
N LEU A 190 8.39 7.49 -13.24
CA LEU A 190 8.65 7.65 -14.69
C LEU A 190 9.27 6.38 -15.32
N ASP A 191 9.78 5.50 -14.47
CA ASP A 191 10.45 4.26 -14.90
C ASP A 191 10.08 3.09 -13.96
N GLU A 192 10.95 2.70 -13.05
CA GLU A 192 10.74 1.61 -12.10
C GLU A 192 10.06 2.11 -10.82
N ALA A 193 9.32 1.23 -10.14
CA ALA A 193 8.84 1.47 -8.80
C ALA A 193 9.91 1.14 -7.74
N PRO A 194 9.86 1.73 -6.53
CA PRO A 194 10.88 1.50 -5.51
C PRO A 194 10.94 0.06 -5.03
N GLY A 195 9.81 -0.66 -4.96
CA GLY A 195 9.79 -2.08 -4.57
C GLY A 195 10.47 -2.95 -5.62
N ASP A 196 10.15 -2.77 -6.90
CA ASP A 196 10.81 -3.48 -8.01
C ASP A 196 12.33 -3.21 -8.04
N THR A 197 12.73 -1.96 -7.78
CA THR A 197 14.15 -1.60 -7.68
C THR A 197 14.83 -2.34 -6.53
N LEU A 198 14.22 -2.36 -5.33
CA LEU A 198 14.77 -3.09 -4.18
C LEU A 198 14.84 -4.59 -4.44
N ASP A 199 13.84 -5.18 -5.09
CA ASP A 199 13.83 -6.60 -5.44
C ASP A 199 14.91 -6.94 -6.49
N LYS A 200 15.12 -6.08 -7.49
CA LYS A 200 16.17 -6.23 -8.49
C LYS A 200 17.58 -6.10 -7.86
N VAL A 201 17.76 -5.16 -6.94
CA VAL A 201 19.02 -5.00 -6.19
C VAL A 201 19.27 -6.22 -5.31
N ALA A 202 18.26 -6.68 -4.55
CA ALA A 202 18.38 -7.89 -3.72
C ALA A 202 18.77 -9.13 -4.54
N ARG A 203 18.18 -9.27 -5.73
CA ARG A 203 18.53 -10.34 -6.69
C ARG A 203 19.96 -10.20 -7.19
N ARG A 204 20.39 -8.99 -7.54
CA ARG A 204 21.78 -8.73 -8.02
C ARG A 204 22.82 -8.96 -6.93
N LEU A 205 22.48 -8.72 -5.67
CA LEU A 205 23.27 -9.06 -4.48
C LEU A 205 23.17 -10.53 -4.09
N SER A 206 22.36 -11.34 -4.78
CA SER A 206 22.10 -12.76 -4.47
C SER A 206 21.61 -13.01 -3.03
N LEU A 207 20.79 -12.11 -2.48
CA LEU A 207 20.35 -12.16 -1.08
C LEU A 207 19.55 -13.42 -0.75
N ILE A 208 18.96 -14.10 -1.72
CA ILE A 208 18.32 -15.40 -1.53
C ILE A 208 19.28 -16.46 -0.98
N LYS A 209 20.59 -16.31 -1.23
CA LYS A 209 21.64 -17.19 -0.70
C LYS A 209 22.08 -16.82 0.73
N HIS A 210 21.66 -15.63 1.21
CA HIS A 210 21.98 -15.22 2.57
C HIS A 210 21.09 -15.98 3.57
N PRO A 211 21.67 -16.59 4.64
CA PRO A 211 20.92 -17.46 5.57
C PRO A 211 19.65 -16.83 6.15
N GLN A 212 19.67 -15.53 6.41
CA GLN A 212 18.54 -14.80 7.00
C GLN A 212 17.55 -14.26 5.97
N CYS A 213 17.82 -14.36 4.66
CA CYS A 213 17.03 -13.70 3.64
C CYS A 213 16.28 -14.65 2.70
N SER A 214 16.53 -15.96 2.78
CA SER A 214 16.04 -16.98 1.81
C SER A 214 14.52 -17.03 1.65
N THR A 215 13.75 -16.56 2.64
CA THR A 215 12.28 -16.54 2.64
C THR A 215 11.69 -15.12 2.54
N LEU A 216 12.55 -14.10 2.53
CA LEU A 216 12.13 -12.70 2.50
C LEU A 216 11.92 -12.19 1.07
N SER A 217 11.05 -11.19 0.88
CA SER A 217 11.06 -10.40 -0.35
C SER A 217 12.34 -9.57 -0.44
N GLY A 218 12.69 -9.13 -1.66
CA GLY A 218 13.90 -8.34 -1.84
C GLY A 218 13.93 -7.07 -0.99
N GLY A 219 12.80 -6.35 -0.93
CA GLY A 219 12.67 -5.17 -0.06
C GLY A 219 12.87 -5.47 1.42
N GLN A 220 12.32 -6.60 1.92
CA GLN A 220 12.51 -7.05 3.31
C GLN A 220 13.96 -7.47 3.58
N ALA A 221 14.60 -8.16 2.62
CA ALA A 221 16.00 -8.57 2.72
C ALA A 221 16.95 -7.36 2.78
N ILE A 222 16.72 -6.34 1.92
CA ILE A 222 17.48 -5.08 1.96
C ILE A 222 17.28 -4.38 3.32
N GLU A 223 16.03 -4.29 3.82
CA GLU A 223 15.77 -3.66 5.13
C GLU A 223 16.45 -4.39 6.28
N LEU A 224 16.47 -5.73 6.26
CA LEU A 224 17.09 -6.54 7.29
C LEU A 224 18.61 -6.29 7.34
N LEU A 225 19.29 -6.43 6.21
CA LEU A 225 20.74 -6.30 6.13
C LEU A 225 21.21 -4.86 6.31
N ALA A 226 20.41 -3.89 5.91
CA ALA A 226 20.72 -2.47 6.09
C ALA A 226 20.86 -2.04 7.55
N LYS A 227 20.29 -2.78 8.51
CA LYS A 227 20.38 -2.47 9.95
C LYS A 227 21.82 -2.53 10.46
N ASP A 228 22.60 -3.47 9.92
CA ASP A 228 23.98 -3.74 10.34
C ASP A 228 25.00 -3.14 9.35
N GLY A 229 24.55 -2.35 8.37
CA GLY A 229 25.39 -1.76 7.34
C GLY A 229 25.71 -0.30 7.56
N ASP A 230 26.89 0.13 7.12
CA ASP A 230 27.28 1.55 7.08
C ASP A 230 26.84 2.18 5.75
N ARG A 231 25.76 2.96 5.79
CA ARG A 231 25.24 3.70 4.64
C ARG A 231 26.18 4.74 4.06
N THR A 232 27.23 5.14 4.77
CA THR A 232 28.18 6.17 4.33
C THR A 232 29.31 5.61 3.48
N ARG A 233 29.51 4.29 3.52
CA ARG A 233 30.54 3.58 2.76
C ARG A 233 30.34 3.61 1.25
N PHE A 234 29.07 3.68 0.82
CA PHE A 234 28.70 3.85 -0.59
C PHE A 234 27.88 5.14 -0.77
N ARG A 235 28.26 5.94 -1.76
CA ARG A 235 27.55 7.20 -2.06
C ARG A 235 26.83 7.09 -3.40
N PHE A 236 25.53 6.81 -3.33
CA PHE A 236 24.67 6.84 -4.50
C PHE A 236 24.03 8.21 -4.66
N THR A 237 24.01 8.72 -5.88
CA THR A 237 23.38 10.01 -6.19
C THR A 237 21.86 9.85 -6.14
N THR A 238 21.19 10.71 -5.38
CA THR A 238 19.73 10.77 -5.36
C THR A 238 19.19 11.09 -6.77
N PRO A 239 18.27 10.30 -7.30
CA PRO A 239 17.73 10.54 -8.65
C PRO A 239 17.06 11.91 -8.79
N MET A 240 17.02 12.43 -10.01
CA MET A 240 16.26 13.64 -10.37
C MET A 240 16.57 14.87 -9.50
N GLY A 241 17.81 15.05 -9.09
CA GLY A 241 18.23 16.13 -8.18
C GLY A 241 17.99 17.54 -8.71
N GLN A 242 17.94 17.71 -10.04
CA GLN A 242 17.78 18.99 -10.73
C GLN A 242 16.33 19.27 -11.18
N THR A 243 15.37 18.38 -10.89
CA THR A 243 13.97 18.58 -11.29
C THR A 243 13.12 19.11 -10.14
N TYR A 244 12.16 19.98 -10.46
CA TYR A 244 11.28 20.64 -9.48
C TYR A 244 9.85 20.05 -9.49
N ASP A 245 9.68 18.82 -9.97
CA ASP A 245 8.44 18.06 -9.93
C ASP A 245 8.36 17.12 -8.70
N CYS A 246 7.24 16.40 -8.58
CA CYS A 246 7.01 15.37 -7.56
C CYS A 246 7.09 13.95 -8.13
N CYS A 247 7.61 13.77 -9.35
CA CYS A 247 7.78 12.47 -9.97
C CYS A 247 8.97 11.71 -9.38
N PHE A 248 8.98 10.39 -9.59
CA PHE A 248 10.01 9.49 -9.10
C PHE A 248 10.75 8.82 -10.26
N SER A 249 11.98 8.41 -10.02
CA SER A 249 12.78 7.58 -10.92
C SER A 249 13.74 6.74 -10.08
N PHE A 250 13.87 5.47 -10.38
CA PHE A 250 14.72 4.55 -9.61
C PHE A 250 15.69 3.74 -10.50
N ALA A 251 15.46 3.65 -11.81
CA ALA A 251 16.31 2.90 -12.74
C ALA A 251 17.78 3.37 -12.69
N GLY A 252 18.01 4.68 -12.60
CA GLY A 252 19.35 5.25 -12.47
C GLY A 252 20.04 4.85 -11.16
N LEU A 253 19.30 4.78 -10.05
CA LEU A 253 19.84 4.30 -8.78
C LEU A 253 20.19 2.82 -8.88
N ARG A 254 19.29 1.98 -9.41
CA ARG A 254 19.55 0.55 -9.60
C ARG A 254 20.84 0.33 -10.42
N ASN A 255 21.04 1.11 -11.47
CA ASN A 255 22.25 1.03 -12.26
C ASN A 255 23.53 1.40 -11.48
N GLN A 256 23.49 2.49 -10.68
CA GLN A 256 24.61 2.88 -9.79
C GLN A 256 24.96 1.75 -8.82
N VAL A 257 23.95 1.13 -8.21
CA VAL A 257 24.14 0.01 -7.27
C VAL A 257 24.74 -1.19 -8.01
N THR A 258 24.23 -1.54 -9.20
CA THR A 258 24.77 -2.64 -10.01
C THR A 258 26.24 -2.43 -10.35
N MET A 259 26.63 -1.21 -10.76
CA MET A 259 28.04 -0.88 -11.05
C MET A 259 28.92 -0.98 -9.81
N ALA A 260 28.42 -0.56 -8.64
CA ALA A 260 29.14 -0.70 -7.36
C ALA A 260 29.36 -2.19 -7.00
N ILE A 261 28.35 -3.04 -7.20
CA ILE A 261 28.44 -4.48 -7.00
C ILE A 261 29.50 -5.09 -7.92
N MET A 262 29.44 -4.81 -9.23
CA MET A 262 30.42 -5.32 -10.22
C MET A 262 31.86 -4.93 -9.85
N LYS A 263 32.05 -3.69 -9.41
CA LYS A 263 33.36 -3.22 -8.96
C LYS A 263 33.84 -4.00 -7.75
N LYS A 264 32.96 -4.27 -6.77
CA LYS A 264 33.31 -5.03 -5.56
C LYS A 264 33.56 -6.51 -5.85
N GLU A 265 32.79 -7.13 -6.74
CA GLU A 265 33.05 -8.50 -7.22
C GLU A 265 34.46 -8.62 -7.82
N ALA A 266 34.86 -7.64 -8.65
CA ALA A 266 36.22 -7.62 -9.22
C ALA A 266 37.30 -7.38 -8.15
N GLU A 267 37.08 -6.48 -7.19
CA GLU A 267 38.02 -6.20 -6.10
C GLU A 267 38.18 -7.42 -5.15
N GLU A 268 37.12 -8.17 -4.88
CA GLU A 268 37.13 -9.36 -4.04
C GLU A 268 37.52 -10.63 -4.79
N GLY A 269 37.63 -10.57 -6.13
CA GLY A 269 37.98 -11.71 -6.98
C GLY A 269 36.93 -12.81 -6.97
N ILE A 270 35.65 -12.47 -6.79
CA ILE A 270 34.55 -13.43 -6.70
C ILE A 270 33.67 -13.39 -7.95
N GLU A 271 33.02 -14.51 -8.23
CA GLU A 271 32.09 -14.62 -9.35
C GLU A 271 30.76 -13.94 -9.04
N GLN A 272 30.10 -13.46 -10.10
CA GLN A 272 28.71 -12.96 -10.00
C GLN A 272 27.81 -14.00 -9.34
N GLY A 273 27.04 -13.55 -8.39
CA GLY A 273 26.12 -14.44 -7.65
C GLY A 273 26.68 -14.98 -6.35
N THR A 274 27.91 -14.59 -5.98
CA THR A 274 28.48 -14.81 -4.66
C THR A 274 28.13 -13.64 -3.74
N LEU A 275 27.96 -13.89 -2.44
CA LEU A 275 27.69 -12.84 -1.46
C LEU A 275 28.97 -12.00 -1.25
N LEU A 276 28.83 -10.68 -1.38
CA LEU A 276 29.88 -9.71 -1.10
C LEU A 276 30.12 -9.56 0.40
N SER A 277 31.36 -9.31 0.81
CA SER A 277 31.71 -8.99 2.19
C SER A 277 31.05 -7.72 2.71
N CYS A 278 30.76 -6.77 1.82
CA CYS A 278 30.13 -5.47 2.13
C CYS A 278 28.62 -5.41 1.77
N VAL A 279 27.95 -6.55 1.70
CA VAL A 279 26.52 -6.63 1.31
C VAL A 279 25.62 -5.75 2.17
N ASN A 280 25.86 -5.69 3.48
CA ASN A 280 25.08 -4.87 4.42
C ASN A 280 25.22 -3.38 4.13
N ASP A 281 26.43 -2.91 3.79
CA ASP A 281 26.70 -1.51 3.51
C ASP A 281 26.03 -1.07 2.20
N ILE A 282 26.05 -1.91 1.17
CA ILE A 282 25.35 -1.66 -0.09
C ILE A 282 23.83 -1.62 0.15
N ALA A 283 23.30 -2.54 0.95
CA ALA A 283 21.89 -2.55 1.32
C ALA A 283 21.49 -1.26 2.07
N ALA A 284 22.31 -0.83 3.05
CA ALA A 284 22.08 0.38 3.83
C ALA A 284 22.12 1.65 2.97
N ALA A 285 23.11 1.78 2.09
CA ALA A 285 23.26 2.92 1.19
C ALA A 285 22.10 2.97 0.16
N THR A 286 21.69 1.83 -0.36
CA THR A 286 20.56 1.71 -1.30
C THR A 286 19.26 2.16 -0.62
N GLN A 287 18.92 1.58 0.53
CA GLN A 287 17.74 1.95 1.31
C GLN A 287 17.71 3.44 1.66
N HIS A 288 18.84 3.98 2.11
CA HIS A 288 18.97 5.39 2.44
C HIS A 288 18.70 6.29 1.23
N THR A 289 19.22 5.94 0.06
CA THR A 289 19.03 6.74 -1.17
C THR A 289 17.56 6.69 -1.64
N VAL A 290 16.91 5.52 -1.59
CA VAL A 290 15.48 5.37 -1.87
C VAL A 290 14.66 6.23 -0.91
N ALA A 291 14.89 6.11 0.41
CA ALA A 291 14.18 6.89 1.42
C ALA A 291 14.37 8.40 1.23
N THR A 292 15.60 8.83 0.93
CA THR A 292 15.91 10.24 0.65
C THR A 292 15.19 10.76 -0.59
N HIS A 293 15.10 9.96 -1.65
CA HIS A 293 14.37 10.34 -2.86
C HIS A 293 12.88 10.49 -2.58
N LEU A 294 12.26 9.51 -1.93
CA LEU A 294 10.85 9.57 -1.52
C LEU A 294 10.57 10.79 -0.64
N ALA A 295 11.41 11.03 0.38
CA ALA A 295 11.26 12.15 1.30
C ALA A 295 11.34 13.52 0.61
N LYS A 296 12.29 13.72 -0.31
CA LYS A 296 12.42 14.98 -1.07
C LYS A 296 11.21 15.26 -1.96
N ARG A 297 10.68 14.24 -2.65
CA ARG A 297 9.50 14.40 -3.53
C ARG A 297 8.24 14.67 -2.70
N THR A 298 8.07 13.95 -1.60
CA THR A 298 6.96 14.16 -0.66
C THR A 298 7.02 15.55 -0.02
N HIS A 299 8.20 16.02 0.39
CA HIS A 299 8.36 17.38 0.92
C HIS A 299 7.89 18.43 -0.08
N ARG A 300 8.26 18.30 -1.36
CA ARG A 300 7.81 19.23 -2.40
C ARG A 300 6.31 19.19 -2.60
N ALA A 301 5.71 17.99 -2.61
CA ALA A 301 4.26 17.84 -2.71
C ALA A 301 3.53 18.50 -1.53
N ILE A 302 4.04 18.36 -0.30
CA ILE A 302 3.49 19.04 0.88
C ILE A 302 3.52 20.56 0.71
N LEU A 303 4.66 21.11 0.28
CA LEU A 303 4.78 22.56 0.06
C LEU A 303 3.86 23.05 -1.06
N PHE A 304 3.74 22.29 -2.16
CA PHE A 304 2.81 22.59 -3.24
C PHE A 304 1.36 22.60 -2.74
N CYS A 305 0.95 21.58 -2.00
CA CYS A 305 -0.39 21.49 -1.45
C CYS A 305 -0.70 22.65 -0.50
N LYS A 306 0.25 23.05 0.35
CA LYS A 306 0.09 24.19 1.27
C LYS A 306 -0.04 25.50 0.51
N ALA A 307 0.80 25.73 -0.50
CA ALA A 307 0.76 26.96 -1.30
C ALA A 307 -0.54 27.13 -2.11
N ASN A 308 -1.19 26.00 -2.46
CA ASN A 308 -2.41 25.99 -3.25
C ASN A 308 -3.69 25.69 -2.44
N GLY A 309 -3.61 25.61 -1.10
CA GLY A 309 -4.78 25.35 -0.26
C GLY A 309 -5.42 23.97 -0.48
N LEU A 310 -4.66 22.98 -0.93
CA LEU A 310 -5.16 21.63 -1.24
C LEU A 310 -5.27 20.71 -0.01
N LEU A 311 -4.81 21.16 1.14
CA LEU A 311 -4.90 20.44 2.41
C LEU A 311 -5.55 21.33 3.47
N PRO A 312 -6.24 20.75 4.48
CA PRO A 312 -6.83 21.51 5.55
C PRO A 312 -5.75 22.21 6.38
N SER A 313 -6.09 23.42 6.89
CA SER A 313 -5.19 24.18 7.76
C SER A 313 -4.98 23.54 9.13
N SER A 314 -6.02 22.83 9.61
CA SER A 314 -5.97 22.07 10.87
C SER A 314 -5.72 20.60 10.60
N SER A 315 -4.71 20.02 11.26
CA SER A 315 -4.37 18.60 11.19
C SER A 315 -4.19 18.03 9.78
N PRO A 316 -3.41 18.68 8.88
CA PRO A 316 -3.15 18.12 7.56
C PRO A 316 -2.43 16.77 7.68
N THR A 317 -2.85 15.82 6.86
CA THR A 317 -2.41 14.43 6.99
C THR A 317 -1.70 13.96 5.71
N LEU A 318 -0.59 13.22 5.89
CA LEU A 318 0.03 12.36 4.88
C LEU A 318 -0.28 10.90 5.20
N VAL A 319 -0.91 10.21 4.29
CA VAL A 319 -1.09 8.75 4.33
C VAL A 319 0.02 8.09 3.52
N LEU A 320 0.72 7.14 4.12
CA LEU A 320 1.73 6.31 3.46
C LEU A 320 1.20 4.88 3.36
N SER A 321 1.03 4.34 2.14
CA SER A 321 0.48 3.01 1.90
C SER A 321 1.19 2.28 0.75
N GLY A 322 0.88 0.99 0.57
CA GLY A 322 1.55 0.09 -0.37
C GLY A 322 2.67 -0.73 0.28
N GLY A 323 3.10 -1.81 -0.37
CA GLY A 323 4.04 -2.79 0.21
C GLY A 323 5.37 -2.19 0.71
N VAL A 324 5.93 -1.20 0.01
CA VAL A 324 7.16 -0.50 0.42
C VAL A 324 6.94 0.37 1.67
N ALA A 325 5.70 0.79 1.94
CA ALA A 325 5.34 1.51 3.15
C ALA A 325 5.50 0.67 4.43
N SER A 326 5.71 -0.64 4.33
CA SER A 326 6.05 -1.49 5.47
C SER A 326 7.47 -1.25 5.99
N ASN A 327 8.38 -0.71 5.17
CA ASN A 327 9.78 -0.45 5.51
C ASN A 327 9.88 0.66 6.57
N GLN A 328 10.42 0.31 7.75
CA GLN A 328 10.48 1.21 8.91
C GLN A 328 11.45 2.37 8.71
N TYR A 329 12.53 2.16 7.95
CA TYR A 329 13.47 3.23 7.64
C TYR A 329 12.84 4.30 6.76
N ILE A 330 12.04 3.89 5.77
CA ILE A 330 11.29 4.81 4.90
C ILE A 330 10.22 5.55 5.71
N ARG A 331 9.48 4.85 6.59
CA ARG A 331 8.52 5.50 7.51
C ARG A 331 9.18 6.57 8.35
N LYS A 332 10.35 6.27 8.92
CA LYS A 332 11.10 7.23 9.73
C LYS A 332 11.60 8.44 8.94
N ALA A 333 12.06 8.24 7.70
CA ALA A 333 12.44 9.33 6.82
C ALA A 333 11.28 10.28 6.53
N LEU A 334 10.09 9.73 6.30
CA LEU A 334 8.87 10.50 6.03
C LEU A 334 8.32 11.18 7.31
N SER A 335 8.42 10.54 8.48
CA SER A 335 8.07 11.13 9.78
C SER A 335 8.85 12.44 10.02
N ILE A 336 10.15 12.44 9.74
CA ILE A 336 10.99 13.65 9.86
C ILE A 336 10.45 14.78 8.94
N ILE A 337 10.02 14.45 7.73
CA ILE A 337 9.48 15.45 6.80
C ILE A 337 8.11 15.95 7.27
N THR A 338 7.22 15.06 7.71
CA THR A 338 5.89 15.45 8.18
C THR A 338 5.95 16.27 9.46
N GLU A 339 6.79 15.90 10.41
CA GLU A 339 7.07 16.68 11.62
C GLU A 339 7.59 18.10 11.30
N ALA A 340 8.60 18.20 10.42
CA ALA A 340 9.17 19.48 10.00
C ALA A 340 8.19 20.37 9.22
N THR A 341 7.17 19.77 8.62
CA THR A 341 6.16 20.49 7.83
C THR A 341 4.80 20.59 8.52
N GLY A 342 4.66 20.07 9.74
CA GLY A 342 3.43 20.15 10.54
C GLY A 342 2.28 19.29 9.98
N LEU A 343 2.59 18.13 9.39
CA LEU A 343 1.61 17.11 8.98
C LEU A 343 1.63 15.94 9.96
N GLN A 344 0.50 15.27 10.09
CA GLN A 344 0.43 13.95 10.70
C GLN A 344 0.78 12.88 9.66
N LEU A 345 1.67 11.94 10.00
CA LEU A 345 1.93 10.75 9.18
C LEU A 345 1.07 9.59 9.66
N LEU A 346 0.27 9.01 8.76
CA LEU A 346 -0.53 7.83 9.02
C LEU A 346 -0.11 6.70 8.08
N CYS A 347 0.11 5.51 8.66
CA CYS A 347 0.46 4.31 7.91
C CYS A 347 -0.44 3.16 8.37
N PRO A 348 -1.14 2.48 7.47
CA PRO A 348 -1.80 1.22 7.82
C PRO A 348 -0.80 0.20 8.39
N PRO A 349 -1.24 -0.74 9.22
CA PRO A 349 -0.45 -1.92 9.58
C PRO A 349 0.03 -2.66 8.32
N ALA A 350 1.20 -3.30 8.40
CA ALA A 350 1.84 -3.94 7.24
C ALA A 350 0.92 -4.92 6.49
N LYS A 351 0.05 -5.65 7.20
CA LYS A 351 -0.91 -6.59 6.60
C LYS A 351 -1.91 -5.93 5.64
N PHE A 352 -2.19 -4.64 5.78
CA PHE A 352 -3.08 -3.86 4.92
C PHE A 352 -2.34 -2.99 3.89
N CYS A 353 -1.02 -3.03 3.89
CA CYS A 353 -0.21 -2.33 2.89
C CYS A 353 0.01 -3.14 1.62
N THR A 354 -0.14 -4.47 1.67
CA THR A 354 -0.08 -5.38 0.51
C THR A 354 -1.47 -5.59 -0.09
N ASP A 355 -1.52 -6.12 -1.31
CA ASP A 355 -2.77 -6.40 -2.03
C ASP A 355 -3.62 -7.41 -1.26
N ASN A 356 -4.90 -7.09 -1.04
CA ASN A 356 -5.83 -7.93 -0.27
C ASN A 356 -7.30 -7.59 -0.59
N GLY A 357 -8.21 -8.50 -0.24
CA GLY A 357 -9.65 -8.30 -0.45
C GLY A 357 -10.27 -7.24 0.47
N VAL A 358 -9.67 -7.00 1.65
CA VAL A 358 -10.19 -6.06 2.65
C VAL A 358 -10.18 -4.62 2.13
N MET A 359 -9.09 -4.18 1.49
CA MET A 359 -9.00 -2.83 0.94
C MET A 359 -10.04 -2.59 -0.17
N ILE A 360 -10.36 -3.63 -0.93
CA ILE A 360 -11.36 -3.55 -2.00
C ILE A 360 -12.77 -3.51 -1.41
N ALA A 361 -13.06 -4.36 -0.44
CA ALA A 361 -14.33 -4.33 0.28
C ALA A 361 -14.56 -2.99 0.96
N TRP A 362 -13.53 -2.43 1.63
CA TRP A 362 -13.62 -1.11 2.28
C TRP A 362 -13.90 0.03 1.30
N ASN A 363 -13.20 0.08 0.16
CA ASN A 363 -13.51 1.08 -0.87
C ASN A 363 -14.95 0.91 -1.37
N GLY A 364 -15.41 -0.33 -1.54
CA GLY A 364 -16.80 -0.64 -1.86
C GLY A 364 -17.77 -0.12 -0.80
N VAL A 365 -17.46 -0.26 0.49
CA VAL A 365 -18.26 0.30 1.60
C VAL A 365 -18.34 1.82 1.51
N GLU A 366 -17.22 2.52 1.32
CA GLU A 366 -17.20 3.98 1.22
C GLU A 366 -17.99 4.48 -0.01
N ARG A 367 -17.85 3.81 -1.16
CA ARG A 367 -18.64 4.12 -2.37
C ARG A 367 -20.12 3.86 -2.18
N LEU A 368 -20.47 2.76 -1.50
CA LEU A 368 -21.87 2.44 -1.20
C LEU A 368 -22.52 3.47 -0.26
N ARG A 369 -21.76 4.02 0.70
CA ARG A 369 -22.21 5.09 1.59
C ARG A 369 -22.48 6.38 0.82
N GLU A 370 -21.62 6.73 -0.15
CA GLU A 370 -21.77 7.94 -0.95
C GLU A 370 -22.68 7.77 -2.17
N GLY A 371 -23.14 6.55 -2.48
CA GLY A 371 -23.96 6.26 -3.65
C GLY A 371 -23.21 6.41 -4.98
N LYS A 372 -21.86 6.17 -4.97
CA LYS A 372 -21.00 6.42 -6.13
C LYS A 372 -20.53 5.12 -6.81
N GLY A 373 -20.65 5.08 -8.14
CA GLY A 373 -20.11 3.99 -8.96
C GLY A 373 -20.77 2.63 -8.72
N ILE A 374 -22.02 2.62 -8.25
CA ILE A 374 -22.81 1.40 -8.02
C ILE A 374 -23.52 1.06 -9.31
N LEU A 375 -23.24 -0.11 -9.86
CA LEU A 375 -23.78 -0.58 -11.12
C LEU A 375 -24.77 -1.74 -10.89
N PRO A 376 -25.85 -1.86 -11.69
CA PRO A 376 -26.72 -3.01 -11.64
C PRO A 376 -26.00 -4.28 -12.15
N PRO A 377 -26.43 -5.49 -11.74
CA PRO A 377 -25.74 -6.75 -12.07
C PRO A 377 -25.74 -7.09 -13.56
N SER A 378 -26.58 -6.42 -14.35
CA SER A 378 -26.70 -6.62 -15.80
C SER A 378 -25.67 -5.82 -16.63
N VAL A 379 -24.98 -4.83 -16.01
CA VAL A 379 -24.04 -3.97 -16.74
C VAL A 379 -22.73 -4.73 -16.99
N ASP A 380 -22.28 -4.72 -18.23
CA ASP A 380 -20.94 -5.20 -18.59
C ASP A 380 -19.90 -4.11 -18.31
N VAL A 381 -18.88 -4.49 -17.56
CA VAL A 381 -17.73 -3.63 -17.23
C VAL A 381 -16.49 -4.23 -17.88
N CYS A 382 -15.62 -3.38 -18.40
CA CYS A 382 -14.31 -3.77 -18.89
C CYS A 382 -13.23 -3.43 -17.85
N TYR A 383 -12.15 -4.18 -17.86
CA TYR A 383 -10.96 -3.84 -17.07
C TYR A 383 -10.05 -2.87 -17.83
N GLU A 384 -9.34 -2.03 -17.09
CA GLU A 384 -8.38 -1.05 -17.63
C GLU A 384 -6.99 -1.30 -17.02
N PRO A 385 -6.07 -2.00 -17.73
CA PRO A 385 -4.74 -2.31 -17.19
C PRO A 385 -3.90 -1.09 -16.86
N LYS A 386 -4.11 0.01 -17.59
CA LYS A 386 -3.44 1.29 -17.39
C LYS A 386 -4.49 2.36 -17.15
N ALA A 387 -4.65 2.74 -15.90
CA ALA A 387 -5.55 3.81 -15.50
C ALA A 387 -4.81 4.79 -14.58
N PRO A 388 -4.71 6.07 -14.92
CA PRO A 388 -4.14 7.06 -14.02
C PRO A 388 -5.06 7.26 -12.80
N LEU A 389 -4.49 7.67 -11.67
CA LEU A 389 -5.24 8.00 -10.47
C LEU A 389 -5.73 9.46 -10.55
N GLY A 390 -7.01 9.64 -10.81
CA GLY A 390 -7.64 10.97 -10.81
C GLY A 390 -7.12 11.94 -11.89
N VAL A 391 -7.12 13.23 -11.58
CA VAL A 391 -6.69 14.30 -12.49
C VAL A 391 -5.18 14.53 -12.37
N ASP A 392 -4.47 14.51 -13.51
CA ASP A 392 -3.02 14.73 -13.56
C ASP A 392 -2.68 16.22 -13.42
N MET A 393 -1.98 16.57 -12.34
CA MET A 393 -1.47 17.91 -12.02
C MET A 393 0.07 17.96 -12.03
N THR A 394 0.73 17.00 -12.64
CA THR A 394 2.20 16.94 -12.65
C THR A 394 2.83 18.13 -13.37
N ALA A 395 2.14 18.68 -14.37
CA ALA A 395 2.59 19.87 -15.10
C ALA A 395 2.54 21.14 -14.24
N GLU A 396 1.47 21.33 -13.48
CA GLU A 396 1.28 22.46 -12.55
C GLU A 396 2.29 22.40 -11.41
N VAL A 397 2.51 21.21 -10.85
CA VAL A 397 3.56 20.99 -9.83
C VAL A 397 4.93 21.37 -10.34
N LYS A 398 5.27 20.96 -11.57
CA LYS A 398 6.55 21.29 -12.21
C LYS A 398 6.68 22.79 -12.48
N ALA A 399 5.61 23.43 -12.97
CA ALA A 399 5.57 24.87 -13.25
C ALA A 399 5.73 25.73 -11.99
N ALA A 400 5.22 25.26 -10.85
CA ALA A 400 5.38 25.94 -9.56
C ALA A 400 6.85 26.03 -9.09
N ALA A 401 7.74 25.20 -9.64
CA ALA A 401 9.20 25.23 -9.45
C ALA A 401 9.64 25.36 -7.98
N ILE A 402 8.95 24.70 -7.04
CA ILE A 402 9.17 24.82 -5.60
C ILE A 402 10.56 24.33 -5.22
N ARG A 403 11.36 25.23 -4.65
CA ARG A 403 12.69 24.91 -4.10
C ARG A 403 12.56 24.41 -2.67
N LEU A 404 13.23 23.29 -2.38
CA LEU A 404 13.22 22.72 -1.04
C LEU A 404 14.26 23.38 -0.16
N GLN A 405 13.85 23.71 1.07
CA GLN A 405 14.81 23.94 2.15
C GLN A 405 15.37 22.59 2.62
N SER A 406 16.65 22.55 2.95
CA SER A 406 17.30 21.34 3.43
C SER A 406 16.75 20.94 4.80
N ILE A 407 16.11 19.78 4.88
CA ILE A 407 15.73 19.13 6.14
C ILE A 407 16.80 18.07 6.43
N ARG A 408 17.45 18.18 7.59
CA ARG A 408 18.49 17.22 7.98
C ARG A 408 17.85 15.90 8.41
N MET A 409 17.96 14.87 7.60
CA MET A 409 17.49 13.52 7.92
C MET A 409 18.48 12.81 8.84
N LYS A 410 18.31 12.99 10.16
CA LYS A 410 19.01 12.20 11.17
C LYS A 410 18.25 10.90 11.42
N ILE A 411 18.47 9.89 10.59
CA ILE A 411 17.91 8.55 10.78
C ILE A 411 19.03 7.70 11.37
N PRO A 412 18.88 7.09 12.56
CA PRO A 412 19.81 6.05 13.03
C PRO A 412 19.79 4.88 12.03
N ASN A 413 20.89 4.17 11.94
CA ASN A 413 20.91 2.93 11.16
C ASN A 413 19.92 1.94 11.72
#